data_9a02261fecaa6f545d3d8b0c0ceeeef9
#
_entry.id   9a02261fecaa6f545d3d8b0c0ceeeef9
#
_cell.length_a   1.000
_cell.length_b   1.000
_cell.length_c   1.000
_cell.angle_alpha   90.00
_cell.angle_beta   90.00
_cell.angle_gamma   90.00
#
_symmetry.space_group_name_H-M   'P 1'
#
loop_
_entity.id
_entity.type
_entity.pdbx_description
1 polymer ?
#
loop_
_entity_poly.entity_id
_entity_poly.type
_entity_poly.pdbx_seq_one_letter_code
_entity_poly.pdbx_strand_id
1 'polypeptide(L)'
;KLGQNPFVFLYFCGPTMKTAQSLSVFDIALTSLPNGEHRFQYHLDGDFFELFESSLIKNAEIKVDCTLVRQGNRIDCRVLSNGAMDLPCDRCLESLAWPVDDTSVMVVQLTESPAESTDEILYLPLGETRLNLAHYFYENIHLHLPLRAVCGESGLPCKAPDGFEALANQTASATNTGTDQTDPRWEQLKQINFS
;
A
#
# COMPACT_ATOMS: atom_id res chain seq x y z
N LYS A 1 -11.54 -17.30 43.31
CA LYS A 1 -12.34 -17.58 42.10
C LYS A 1 -11.66 -16.91 40.94
N LEU A 2 -10.96 -17.72 40.17
CA LEU A 2 -10.14 -17.34 39.03
C LEU A 2 -11.06 -17.01 37.83
N GLY A 3 -10.93 -15.81 37.34
CA GLY A 3 -11.57 -15.40 36.08
C GLY A 3 -10.83 -16.03 34.86
N GLN A 4 -11.56 -16.80 34.11
CA GLN A 4 -11.08 -17.40 32.87
C GLN A 4 -11.01 -16.32 31.81
N ASN A 5 -9.81 -16.09 31.29
CA ASN A 5 -9.57 -15.32 30.07
C ASN A 5 -10.15 -16.10 28.86
N PRO A 6 -10.98 -15.49 28.02
CA PRO A 6 -11.42 -16.14 26.79
C PRO A 6 -10.29 -16.14 25.75
N PHE A 7 -10.02 -17.29 25.30
CA PHE A 7 -9.18 -17.79 24.23
C PHE A 7 -8.79 -16.77 23.16
N VAL A 8 -7.51 -16.44 23.13
CA VAL A 8 -6.81 -15.92 21.98
C VAL A 8 -6.63 -17.08 20.99
N PHE A 9 -7.44 -17.18 19.96
CA PHE A 9 -7.17 -18.08 18.84
C PHE A 9 -6.12 -17.42 17.94
N LEU A 10 -4.86 -17.77 18.19
CA LEU A 10 -3.77 -17.54 17.27
C LEU A 10 -3.94 -18.53 16.07
N TYR A 11 -4.47 -18.06 14.96
CA TYR A 11 -4.31 -18.75 13.71
C TYR A 11 -2.87 -18.55 13.22
N PHE A 12 -2.00 -19.48 13.62
CA PHE A 12 -0.66 -19.60 13.09
C PHE A 12 -0.78 -20.28 11.73
N CYS A 13 -0.72 -19.52 10.63
CA CYS A 13 -0.48 -20.10 9.33
C CYS A 13 1.03 -20.35 9.24
N GLY A 14 1.43 -21.62 9.38
CA GLY A 14 2.82 -22.06 9.30
C GLY A 14 3.39 -21.89 7.90
N PRO A 15 4.73 -21.86 7.77
CA PRO A 15 5.39 -21.60 6.51
C PRO A 15 5.33 -22.84 5.58
N THR A 16 5.30 -22.53 4.28
CA THR A 16 5.59 -23.41 3.16
C THR A 16 4.45 -24.20 2.53
N MET A 17 3.91 -23.60 1.50
CA MET A 17 3.84 -24.16 0.15
C MET A 17 3.47 -23.00 -0.78
N LYS A 18 4.25 -22.78 -1.86
CA LYS A 18 3.90 -21.85 -2.95
C LYS A 18 2.65 -22.38 -3.66
N THR A 19 1.52 -22.16 -3.04
CA THR A 19 0.21 -22.36 -3.63
C THR A 19 -0.30 -20.96 -3.92
N ALA A 20 -0.69 -20.70 -5.15
CA ALA A 20 -1.30 -19.41 -5.54
C ALA A 20 -2.29 -18.99 -4.45
N GLN A 21 -1.98 -17.91 -3.75
CA GLN A 21 -2.84 -17.41 -2.68
C GLN A 21 -4.15 -17.02 -3.33
N SER A 22 -5.23 -17.59 -2.89
CA SER A 22 -6.57 -17.21 -3.31
C SER A 22 -7.00 -16.02 -2.46
N LEU A 23 -7.68 -15.01 -3.05
CA LEU A 23 -8.24 -13.88 -2.32
C LEU A 23 -9.11 -14.29 -1.12
N SER A 24 -9.62 -15.52 -1.12
CA SER A 24 -10.42 -16.08 -0.03
C SER A 24 -9.65 -16.29 1.28
N VAL A 25 -8.32 -16.30 1.26
CA VAL A 25 -7.50 -16.37 2.48
C VAL A 25 -7.68 -15.12 3.35
N PHE A 26 -8.06 -14.01 2.73
CA PHE A 26 -8.29 -12.72 3.39
C PHE A 26 -9.75 -12.50 3.80
N ASP A 27 -10.60 -13.53 3.66
CA ASP A 27 -11.99 -13.50 4.08
C ASP A 27 -12.12 -13.69 5.59
N ILE A 28 -12.78 -12.76 6.24
CA ILE A 28 -13.14 -12.84 7.65
C ILE A 28 -14.65 -13.11 7.75
N ALA A 29 -15.01 -14.22 8.40
CA ALA A 29 -16.41 -14.58 8.57
C ALA A 29 -17.08 -13.69 9.62
N LEU A 30 -17.88 -12.73 9.19
CA LEU A 30 -18.60 -11.79 10.06
C LEU A 30 -19.67 -12.48 10.92
N THR A 31 -20.27 -13.56 10.43
CA THR A 31 -21.30 -14.31 11.14
C THR A 31 -20.79 -14.98 12.41
N SER A 32 -19.54 -15.42 12.40
CA SER A 32 -18.88 -16.09 13.52
C SER A 32 -18.03 -15.17 14.39
N LEU A 33 -17.93 -13.88 14.06
CA LEU A 33 -17.11 -12.92 14.77
C LEU A 33 -17.91 -12.32 15.95
N PRO A 34 -17.68 -12.71 17.21
CA PRO A 34 -18.38 -12.14 18.37
C PRO A 34 -17.97 -10.68 18.59
N ASN A 35 -18.71 -9.97 19.48
CA ASN A 35 -18.27 -8.66 19.93
C ASN A 35 -16.97 -8.78 20.73
N GLY A 36 -16.06 -7.84 20.52
CA GLY A 36 -14.75 -7.81 21.16
C GLY A 36 -13.60 -7.63 20.20
N GLU A 37 -12.39 -7.84 20.69
CA GLU A 37 -11.15 -7.71 19.91
C GLU A 37 -10.72 -9.05 19.32
N HIS A 38 -10.37 -9.01 18.03
CA HIS A 38 -9.88 -10.14 17.24
C HIS A 38 -8.62 -9.74 16.51
N ARG A 39 -7.64 -10.62 16.48
CA ARG A 39 -6.34 -10.39 15.83
C ARG A 39 -6.11 -11.41 14.75
N PHE A 40 -5.69 -10.92 13.58
CA PHE A 40 -5.34 -11.71 12.41
C PHE A 40 -3.96 -11.30 11.94
N GLN A 41 -3.20 -12.28 11.45
CA GLN A 41 -1.88 -12.03 10.88
C GLN A 41 -1.85 -12.56 9.46
N TYR A 42 -1.35 -11.74 8.56
CA TYR A 42 -1.20 -12.08 7.15
C TYR A 42 0.25 -11.84 6.73
N HIS A 43 0.63 -12.54 5.70
CA HIS A 43 1.90 -12.37 5.02
C HIS A 43 1.62 -12.04 3.56
N LEU A 44 2.09 -10.88 3.10
CA LEU A 44 1.94 -10.44 1.73
C LEU A 44 3.29 -10.58 1.03
N ASP A 45 3.33 -11.48 0.07
CA ASP A 45 4.48 -11.77 -0.79
C ASP A 45 4.20 -11.35 -2.24
N GLY A 46 5.13 -11.62 -3.15
CA GLY A 46 4.95 -11.34 -4.58
C GLY A 46 3.70 -12.00 -5.15
N ASP A 47 3.39 -13.24 -4.72
CA ASP A 47 2.24 -14.00 -5.21
C ASP A 47 0.92 -13.30 -4.85
N PHE A 48 0.86 -12.62 -3.68
CA PHE A 48 -0.31 -11.80 -3.32
C PHE A 48 -0.53 -10.65 -4.31
N PHE A 49 0.53 -9.93 -4.66
CA PHE A 49 0.42 -8.79 -5.57
C PHE A 49 0.11 -9.21 -7.01
N GLU A 50 0.52 -10.41 -7.43
CA GLU A 50 0.19 -10.98 -8.74
C GLU A 50 -1.32 -11.29 -8.91
N LEU A 51 -2.09 -11.37 -7.81
CA LEU A 51 -3.55 -11.53 -7.88
C LEU A 51 -4.27 -10.29 -8.45
N PHE A 52 -3.56 -9.16 -8.55
CA PHE A 52 -4.09 -7.89 -9.04
C PHE A 52 -3.40 -7.50 -10.36
N GLU A 53 -4.18 -7.38 -11.43
CA GLU A 53 -3.68 -7.16 -12.81
C GLU A 53 -2.80 -5.92 -12.98
N SER A 54 -2.97 -4.91 -12.13
CA SER A 54 -2.29 -3.61 -12.27
C SER A 54 -1.20 -3.39 -11.21
N SER A 55 -0.73 -4.44 -10.53
CA SER A 55 0.27 -4.26 -9.49
C SER A 55 1.63 -3.84 -10.06
N LEU A 56 2.20 -2.77 -9.50
CA LEU A 56 3.56 -2.32 -9.74
C LEU A 56 4.59 -3.08 -8.89
N ILE A 57 4.13 -3.72 -7.81
CA ILE A 57 4.94 -4.50 -6.87
C ILE A 57 5.01 -5.93 -7.37
N LYS A 58 6.21 -6.41 -7.69
CA LYS A 58 6.43 -7.79 -8.15
C LYS A 58 6.92 -8.71 -7.04
N ASN A 59 7.74 -8.19 -6.14
CA ASN A 59 8.26 -8.91 -4.99
C ASN A 59 8.06 -8.07 -3.75
N ALA A 60 7.64 -8.70 -2.67
CA ALA A 60 7.51 -8.08 -1.37
C ALA A 60 7.62 -9.14 -0.27
N GLU A 61 7.96 -8.71 0.93
CA GLU A 61 7.89 -9.49 2.15
C GLU A 61 7.35 -8.59 3.25
N ILE A 62 6.02 -8.56 3.38
CA ILE A 62 5.31 -7.66 4.29
C ILE A 62 4.46 -8.48 5.25
N LYS A 63 4.66 -8.26 6.53
CA LYS A 63 3.81 -8.78 7.61
C LYS A 63 2.72 -7.78 7.92
N VAL A 64 1.49 -8.27 8.02
CA VAL A 64 0.33 -7.47 8.34
C VAL A 64 -0.32 -8.01 9.61
N ASP A 65 -0.36 -7.19 10.64
CA ASP A 65 -1.09 -7.43 11.88
C ASP A 65 -2.40 -6.64 11.85
N CYS A 66 -3.52 -7.34 11.72
CA CYS A 66 -4.85 -6.75 11.65
C CYS A 66 -5.60 -6.98 12.95
N THR A 67 -6.01 -5.90 13.61
CA THR A 67 -6.83 -5.94 14.83
C THR A 67 -8.22 -5.40 14.51
N LEU A 68 -9.23 -6.24 14.70
CA LEU A 68 -10.64 -5.90 14.56
C LEU A 68 -11.30 -5.77 15.93
N VAL A 69 -11.98 -4.68 16.17
CA VAL A 69 -12.80 -4.49 17.37
C VAL A 69 -14.25 -4.38 16.96
N ARG A 70 -15.02 -5.44 17.19
CA ARG A 70 -16.45 -5.47 16.87
C ARG A 70 -17.30 -4.96 18.01
N GLN A 71 -18.19 -4.01 17.71
CA GLN A 71 -19.19 -3.47 18.63
C GLN A 71 -20.57 -3.44 17.91
N GLY A 72 -21.30 -4.53 18.01
CA GLY A 72 -22.58 -4.67 17.31
C GLY A 72 -22.40 -4.63 15.78
N ASN A 73 -22.92 -3.57 15.17
CA ASN A 73 -22.87 -3.37 13.71
C ASN A 73 -21.66 -2.55 13.24
N ARG A 74 -20.81 -2.13 14.17
CA ARG A 74 -19.57 -1.40 13.87
C ARG A 74 -18.37 -2.29 14.15
N ILE A 75 -17.41 -2.26 13.24
CA ILE A 75 -16.14 -2.95 13.36
C ILE A 75 -15.02 -1.95 13.06
N ASP A 76 -14.24 -1.63 14.08
CA ASP A 76 -13.04 -0.81 13.91
C ASP A 76 -11.88 -1.73 13.53
N CYS A 77 -11.27 -1.48 12.38
CA CYS A 77 -10.15 -2.24 11.85
C CYS A 77 -8.88 -1.39 11.92
N ARG A 78 -7.87 -1.91 12.62
CA ARG A 78 -6.51 -1.33 12.64
C ARG A 78 -5.55 -2.31 11.98
N VAL A 79 -4.79 -1.83 11.04
CA VAL A 79 -3.82 -2.60 10.27
C VAL A 79 -2.43 -2.01 10.47
N LEU A 80 -1.49 -2.86 10.88
CA LEU A 80 -0.07 -2.56 10.99
C LEU A 80 0.64 -3.36 9.92
N SER A 81 1.31 -2.69 9.00
CA SER A 81 2.07 -3.32 7.91
C SER A 81 3.54 -3.03 8.08
N ASN A 82 4.38 -4.07 8.16
CA ASN A 82 5.82 -3.93 8.34
C ASN A 82 6.59 -4.91 7.46
N GLY A 83 7.58 -4.43 6.74
CA GLY A 83 8.39 -5.24 5.85
C GLY A 83 9.11 -4.44 4.79
N ALA A 84 9.26 -5.03 3.60
CA ALA A 84 9.88 -4.38 2.46
C ALA A 84 9.24 -4.86 1.14
N MET A 85 9.31 -4.02 0.12
CA MET A 85 8.95 -4.33 -1.25
C MET A 85 10.11 -4.01 -2.19
N ASP A 86 10.26 -4.80 -3.25
CA ASP A 86 11.30 -4.59 -4.25
C ASP A 86 10.82 -3.63 -5.32
N LEU A 87 11.54 -2.52 -5.47
CA LEU A 87 11.28 -1.52 -6.51
C LEU A 87 12.50 -1.35 -7.41
N PRO A 88 12.35 -1.14 -8.72
CA PRO A 88 13.46 -0.78 -9.56
C PRO A 88 13.92 0.65 -9.28
N CYS A 89 15.22 0.87 -9.23
CA CYS A 89 15.78 2.21 -9.17
C CYS A 89 15.48 2.99 -10.45
N ASP A 90 14.94 4.20 -10.35
CA ASP A 90 14.60 5.04 -11.51
C ASP A 90 15.82 5.51 -12.32
N ARG A 91 17.05 5.34 -11.78
CA ARG A 91 18.29 5.74 -12.47
C ARG A 91 19.04 4.57 -13.10
N CYS A 92 19.23 3.48 -12.34
CA CYS A 92 20.08 2.37 -12.78
C CYS A 92 19.33 1.05 -12.96
N LEU A 93 18.02 1.03 -12.68
CA LEU A 93 17.12 -0.12 -12.78
C LEU A 93 17.49 -1.33 -11.88
N GLU A 94 18.46 -1.15 -10.99
CA GLU A 94 18.78 -2.16 -9.97
C GLU A 94 17.63 -2.25 -8.95
N SER A 95 17.39 -3.46 -8.43
CA SER A 95 16.36 -3.68 -7.42
C SER A 95 16.74 -3.03 -6.09
N LEU A 96 15.78 -2.34 -5.49
CA LEU A 96 15.88 -1.70 -4.17
C LEU A 96 14.87 -2.32 -3.24
N ALA A 97 15.31 -2.74 -2.06
CA ALA A 97 14.42 -3.10 -0.98
C ALA A 97 13.88 -1.81 -0.33
N TRP A 98 12.62 -1.48 -0.63
CA TRP A 98 11.96 -0.29 -0.08
C TRP A 98 11.21 -0.64 1.19
N PRO A 99 11.49 -0.01 2.33
CA PRO A 99 10.84 -0.34 3.59
C PRO A 99 9.37 0.08 3.57
N VAL A 100 8.54 -0.74 4.19
CA VAL A 100 7.13 -0.47 4.46
C VAL A 100 6.94 -0.52 5.97
N ASP A 101 6.47 0.57 6.55
CA ASP A 101 6.09 0.65 7.96
C ASP A 101 4.87 1.58 8.05
N ASP A 102 3.69 0.98 8.12
CA ASP A 102 2.42 1.69 8.06
C ASP A 102 1.45 1.26 9.16
N THR A 103 0.65 2.23 9.57
CA THR A 103 -0.51 2.03 10.44
C THR A 103 -1.72 2.68 9.81
N SER A 104 -2.63 1.87 9.34
CA SER A 104 -3.91 2.32 8.77
C SER A 104 -5.10 1.91 9.61
N VAL A 105 -6.18 2.67 9.50
CA VAL A 105 -7.44 2.41 10.21
C VAL A 105 -8.60 2.52 9.23
N MET A 106 -9.55 1.61 9.37
CA MET A 106 -10.79 1.60 8.59
C MET A 106 -11.94 1.24 9.52
N VAL A 107 -13.11 1.81 9.29
CA VAL A 107 -14.34 1.46 9.99
C VAL A 107 -15.25 0.69 9.03
N VAL A 108 -15.70 -0.49 9.45
CA VAL A 108 -16.75 -1.22 8.72
C VAL A 108 -18.07 -1.01 9.46
N GLN A 109 -19.06 -0.50 8.75
CA GLN A 109 -20.39 -0.24 9.28
C GLN A 109 -21.43 -1.12 8.59
N LEU A 110 -22.03 -2.04 9.35
CA LEU A 110 -23.13 -2.86 8.88
C LEU A 110 -24.44 -2.07 9.00
N THR A 111 -25.20 -1.96 7.90
CA THR A 111 -26.43 -1.16 7.85
C THR A 111 -27.47 -1.80 6.94
N GLU A 112 -28.76 -1.50 7.15
CA GLU A 112 -29.86 -1.94 6.27
C GLU A 112 -29.81 -1.27 4.90
N SER A 113 -29.34 -0.01 4.86
CA SER A 113 -29.21 0.77 3.63
C SER A 113 -27.77 1.25 3.50
N PRO A 114 -26.90 0.46 2.89
CA PRO A 114 -25.50 0.84 2.71
C PRO A 114 -25.41 2.11 1.85
N ALA A 115 -24.71 3.10 2.37
CA ALA A 115 -24.33 4.30 1.63
C ALA A 115 -23.11 3.99 0.75
N GLU A 116 -22.72 4.95 -0.07
CA GLU A 116 -21.45 4.87 -0.77
C GLU A 116 -20.29 4.86 0.24
N SER A 117 -19.38 3.90 0.09
CA SER A 117 -18.23 3.77 0.96
C SER A 117 -17.23 4.92 0.72
N THR A 118 -16.59 5.36 1.79
CA THR A 118 -15.52 6.36 1.76
C THR A 118 -14.18 5.71 2.05
N ASP A 119 -13.08 6.44 1.92
CA ASP A 119 -11.73 5.92 2.20
C ASP A 119 -11.58 5.41 3.66
N GLU A 120 -12.36 5.97 4.59
CA GLU A 120 -12.29 5.62 6.01
C GLU A 120 -13.39 4.66 6.46
N ILE A 121 -14.56 4.66 5.78
CA ILE A 121 -15.75 3.90 6.19
C ILE A 121 -16.23 3.02 5.05
N LEU A 122 -16.19 1.72 5.29
CA LEU A 122 -16.78 0.71 4.41
C LEU A 122 -18.19 0.37 4.89
N TYR A 123 -19.20 0.68 4.09
CA TYR A 123 -20.58 0.32 4.37
C TYR A 123 -20.93 -1.04 3.77
N LEU A 124 -21.38 -1.96 4.61
CA LEU A 124 -21.82 -3.28 4.21
C LEU A 124 -23.27 -3.52 4.62
N PRO A 125 -24.04 -4.32 3.85
CA PRO A 125 -25.38 -4.72 4.25
C PRO A 125 -25.35 -5.59 5.52
N LEU A 126 -26.39 -5.49 6.36
CA LEU A 126 -26.53 -6.31 7.59
C LEU A 126 -26.47 -7.82 7.34
N GLY A 127 -26.84 -8.26 6.14
CA GLY A 127 -26.78 -9.66 5.73
C GLY A 127 -25.44 -10.14 5.21
N GLU A 128 -24.42 -9.26 5.16
CA GLU A 128 -23.09 -9.65 4.68
C GLU A 128 -22.44 -10.65 5.64
N THR A 129 -21.96 -11.74 5.07
CA THR A 129 -21.41 -12.86 5.84
C THR A 129 -19.88 -12.84 5.93
N ARG A 130 -19.23 -12.10 5.03
CA ARG A 130 -17.76 -12.06 4.90
C ARG A 130 -17.26 -10.64 4.71
N LEU A 131 -16.11 -10.36 5.28
CA LEU A 131 -15.33 -9.17 5.03
C LEU A 131 -14.00 -9.61 4.39
N ASN A 132 -13.77 -9.24 3.13
CA ASN A 132 -12.50 -9.48 2.46
C ASN A 132 -11.60 -8.26 2.59
N LEU A 133 -10.39 -8.44 3.13
CA LEU A 133 -9.44 -7.37 3.35
C LEU A 133 -8.32 -7.29 2.30
N ALA A 134 -8.31 -8.21 1.32
CA ALA A 134 -7.23 -8.26 0.33
C ALA A 134 -7.07 -6.95 -0.45
N HIS A 135 -8.18 -6.39 -0.93
CA HIS A 135 -8.17 -5.14 -1.69
C HIS A 135 -7.67 -3.96 -0.86
N TYR A 136 -8.12 -3.89 0.39
CA TYR A 136 -7.68 -2.87 1.34
C TYR A 136 -6.17 -2.96 1.61
N PHE A 137 -5.62 -4.16 1.82
CA PHE A 137 -4.17 -4.34 1.99
C PHE A 137 -3.41 -3.94 0.72
N TYR A 138 -3.92 -4.34 -0.45
CA TYR A 138 -3.32 -4.00 -1.73
C TYR A 138 -3.23 -2.48 -1.93
N GLU A 139 -4.32 -1.76 -1.73
CA GLU A 139 -4.38 -0.30 -1.87
C GLU A 139 -3.45 0.39 -0.88
N ASN A 140 -3.51 0.01 0.40
CA ASN A 140 -2.65 0.60 1.43
C ASN A 140 -1.16 0.47 1.11
N ILE A 141 -0.71 -0.71 0.68
CA ILE A 141 0.71 -0.89 0.34
C ILE A 141 1.09 -0.06 -0.90
N HIS A 142 0.19 0.05 -1.89
CA HIS A 142 0.45 0.88 -3.07
C HIS A 142 0.55 2.37 -2.75
N LEU A 143 -0.15 2.87 -1.72
CA LEU A 143 -0.01 4.26 -1.27
C LEU A 143 1.37 4.57 -0.69
N HIS A 144 2.15 3.55 -0.29
CA HIS A 144 3.53 3.69 0.19
C HIS A 144 4.58 3.67 -0.90
N LEU A 145 4.16 3.49 -2.17
CA LEU A 145 5.09 3.62 -3.29
C LEU A 145 5.64 5.05 -3.35
N PRO A 146 6.97 5.24 -3.35
CA PRO A 146 7.56 6.56 -3.47
C PRO A 146 7.29 7.14 -4.85
N LEU A 147 7.17 8.45 -4.96
CA LEU A 147 7.12 9.14 -6.26
C LEU A 147 8.41 8.95 -7.06
N ARG A 148 9.49 8.63 -6.38
CA ARG A 148 10.81 8.39 -6.96
C ARG A 148 11.58 7.39 -6.12
N ALA A 149 11.97 6.27 -6.71
CA ALA A 149 12.80 5.25 -6.09
C ALA A 149 14.25 5.35 -6.58
N VAL A 150 15.20 5.78 -5.76
CA VAL A 150 16.61 5.90 -6.15
C VAL A 150 17.54 5.31 -5.08
N CYS A 151 18.64 4.69 -5.53
CA CYS A 151 19.60 4.02 -4.66
C CYS A 151 20.11 4.91 -3.51
N GLY A 152 20.31 6.20 -3.75
CA GLY A 152 20.84 7.14 -2.75
C GLY A 152 19.94 7.30 -1.52
N GLU A 153 18.63 7.17 -1.69
CA GLU A 153 17.66 7.25 -0.60
C GLU A 153 17.60 5.97 0.23
N SER A 154 17.92 4.83 -0.38
CA SER A 154 18.04 3.54 0.31
C SER A 154 19.45 3.29 0.90
N GLY A 155 20.38 4.25 0.79
CA GLY A 155 21.74 4.13 1.29
C GLY A 155 22.68 3.28 0.40
N LEU A 156 22.21 2.79 -0.75
CA LEU A 156 23.02 2.02 -1.69
C LEU A 156 23.68 2.92 -2.74
N PRO A 157 24.94 2.62 -3.16
CA PRO A 157 25.57 3.35 -4.25
C PRO A 157 24.83 3.09 -5.57
N CYS A 158 24.45 4.17 -6.26
CA CYS A 158 23.79 4.05 -7.56
C CYS A 158 24.81 3.75 -8.66
N LYS A 159 24.58 2.67 -9.42
CA LYS A 159 25.39 2.27 -10.57
C LYS A 159 24.92 2.94 -11.88
N ALA A 160 24.36 4.15 -11.77
CA ALA A 160 23.96 4.89 -12.97
C ALA A 160 25.17 5.10 -13.91
N PRO A 161 24.97 5.08 -15.23
CA PRO A 161 26.05 5.34 -16.18
C PRO A 161 26.77 6.66 -15.88
N ASP A 162 28.09 6.65 -16.00
CA ASP A 162 28.91 7.86 -15.85
C ASP A 162 28.40 8.97 -16.79
N GLY A 163 28.14 10.14 -16.24
CA GLY A 163 27.56 11.29 -16.99
C GLY A 163 26.11 11.61 -16.68
N PHE A 164 25.35 10.73 -16.04
CA PHE A 164 23.96 11.02 -15.64
C PHE A 164 23.87 12.19 -14.64
N GLU A 165 24.80 12.26 -13.70
CA GLU A 165 24.91 13.37 -12.75
C GLU A 165 25.33 14.69 -13.43
N ALA A 166 26.15 14.63 -14.47
CA ALA A 166 26.55 15.81 -15.22
C ALA A 166 25.37 16.44 -15.97
N LEU A 167 24.43 15.63 -16.47
CA LEU A 167 23.21 16.14 -17.11
C LEU A 167 22.22 16.71 -16.10
N ALA A 168 22.05 16.07 -14.95
CA ALA A 168 21.17 16.58 -13.87
C ALA A 168 21.71 17.90 -13.27
N ASN A 169 23.02 18.03 -13.16
CA ASN A 169 23.67 19.25 -12.65
C ASN A 169 23.69 20.40 -13.68
N GLN A 170 23.68 20.09 -14.98
CA GLN A 170 23.58 21.12 -16.03
C GLN A 170 22.21 21.79 -16.04
N THR A 171 21.13 21.07 -15.72
CA THR A 171 19.80 21.67 -15.55
C THR A 171 19.65 22.48 -14.26
N ALA A 172 20.39 22.12 -13.21
CA ALA A 172 20.38 22.88 -11.94
C ALA A 172 21.29 24.12 -11.94
N SER A 173 22.34 24.15 -12.80
CA SER A 173 23.29 25.28 -12.90
C SER A 173 22.89 26.32 -13.94
N ALA A 174 21.77 26.15 -14.63
CA ALA A 174 21.14 27.24 -15.37
C ALA A 174 20.56 28.27 -14.37
N THR A 175 21.43 28.82 -13.52
CA THR A 175 21.16 30.08 -12.82
C THR A 175 20.78 31.09 -13.88
N ASN A 176 19.56 31.59 -13.79
CA ASN A 176 19.05 32.75 -14.50
C ASN A 176 20.04 33.93 -14.35
N THR A 177 21.06 33.99 -15.19
CA THR A 177 21.66 35.22 -15.56
C THR A 177 20.69 35.86 -16.56
N GLY A 178 19.96 36.86 -16.05
CA GLY A 178 18.88 37.55 -16.74
C GLY A 178 19.28 38.08 -18.09
N THR A 179 19.01 37.32 -19.10
CA THR A 179 18.70 37.77 -20.42
C THR A 179 17.39 37.13 -20.81
N ASP A 180 16.41 37.97 -21.00
CA ASP A 180 15.02 37.65 -21.38
C ASP A 180 14.97 37.03 -22.81
N GLN A 181 15.83 36.05 -23.09
CA GLN A 181 15.84 35.31 -24.34
C GLN A 181 15.04 34.03 -24.13
N THR A 182 13.75 34.13 -24.39
CA THR A 182 12.87 32.98 -24.51
C THR A 182 13.44 32.06 -25.59
N ASP A 183 13.62 30.77 -25.26
CA ASP A 183 14.04 29.74 -26.22
C ASP A 183 13.17 29.82 -27.48
N PRO A 184 13.76 29.93 -28.68
CA PRO A 184 13.01 30.10 -29.94
C PRO A 184 11.94 29.02 -30.16
N ARG A 185 12.11 27.83 -29.56
CA ARG A 185 11.13 26.74 -29.62
C ARG A 185 9.78 27.08 -28.94
N TRP A 186 9.78 28.04 -28.02
CA TRP A 186 8.60 28.47 -27.27
C TRP A 186 7.95 29.73 -27.83
N GLU A 187 8.53 30.39 -28.84
CA GLU A 187 7.99 31.62 -29.42
C GLU A 187 6.59 31.44 -29.99
N GLN A 188 6.30 30.26 -30.55
CA GLN A 188 4.97 29.96 -31.09
C GLN A 188 3.89 29.92 -30.04
N LEU A 189 4.23 29.64 -28.77
CA LEU A 189 3.25 29.62 -27.67
C LEU A 189 2.79 31.03 -27.26
N LYS A 190 3.56 32.09 -27.59
CA LYS A 190 3.15 33.47 -27.33
C LYS A 190 1.96 33.92 -28.16
N GLN A 191 1.63 33.18 -29.22
CA GLN A 191 0.50 33.47 -30.12
C GLN A 191 -0.81 32.84 -29.69
N ILE A 192 -0.82 32.04 -28.59
CA ILE A 192 -2.03 31.41 -28.06
C ILE A 192 -2.78 32.43 -27.22
N ASN A 193 -3.88 32.95 -27.73
CA ASN A 193 -4.82 33.77 -26.98
C ASN A 193 -5.79 32.88 -26.23
N PHE A 194 -5.76 32.90 -24.92
CA PHE A 194 -6.78 32.29 -24.07
C PHE A 194 -7.98 33.26 -24.02
N SER A 195 -9.06 32.91 -24.72
CA SER A 195 -10.35 33.63 -24.67
C SER A 195 -11.19 33.10 -23.52
#